data_c0f4f0723133e1934120a0428bd5a819
#
_entry.id   c0f4f0723133e1934120a0428bd5a819
#
_cell.length_a   1.000
_cell.length_b   1.000
_cell.length_c   1.000
_cell.angle_alpha   90.00
_cell.angle_beta   90.00
_cell.angle_gamma   90.00
#
_symmetry.space_group_name_H-M   'P 1'
#
loop_
_entity.id
_entity.type
_entity.pdbx_description
1 polymer ?
#
loop_
_entity_poly.entity_id
_entity_poly.type
_entity_poly.pdbx_seq_one_letter_code
_entity_poly.pdbx_strand_id
1 'polypeptide(L)'
;PDGELTPGAIAVAFGARAPEHAEIRDDLPGRPPALCPGCPHRLVFRELSRMKAIVTGDIGCYTLGALAPLSAMDTCVDMGASISMSHGFELGLQGREHKPVVAVIGDSTFAHSGITSLLNTVYNRGAGIVCILDNRTTAMTGHQGNPVNGITLQHRESRELDLPGLVRALGVEDVAVVNPMDLKATRAALKAAAQNADELSVIIF
;
A
#
# COMPACT_ATOMS: atom_id res chain seq x y z
N PRO A 1 -27.28 21.27 1.90
CA PRO A 1 -27.32 20.23 2.92
C PRO A 1 -25.93 20.09 3.54
N ASP A 2 -25.87 20.10 4.86
CA ASP A 2 -24.65 19.85 5.62
C ASP A 2 -24.58 18.36 5.92
N GLY A 3 -23.37 17.74 5.77
CA GLY A 3 -23.14 16.34 6.03
C GLY A 3 -23.09 15.45 4.79
N GLU A 4 -23.33 14.16 4.98
CA GLU A 4 -23.21 13.15 3.94
C GLU A 4 -24.32 13.28 2.87
N LEU A 5 -23.92 13.28 1.60
CA LEU A 5 -24.85 13.30 0.46
C LEU A 5 -25.41 11.90 0.19
N THR A 6 -26.38 11.48 0.98
CA THR A 6 -27.10 10.22 0.74
C THR A 6 -28.11 10.37 -0.41
N PRO A 7 -28.49 9.26 -1.07
CA PRO A 7 -29.57 9.29 -2.06
C PRO A 7 -30.86 9.92 -1.54
N GLY A 8 -31.21 9.70 -0.27
CA GLY A 8 -32.34 10.31 0.39
C GLY A 8 -32.21 11.84 0.53
N ALA A 9 -31.05 12.33 0.96
CA ALA A 9 -30.79 13.76 1.08
C ALA A 9 -30.87 14.47 -0.28
N ILE A 10 -30.34 13.83 -1.34
CA ILE A 10 -30.41 14.32 -2.72
C ILE A 10 -31.90 14.36 -3.19
N ALA A 11 -32.63 13.25 -3.00
CA ALA A 11 -34.04 13.17 -3.39
C ALA A 11 -34.88 14.31 -2.77
N VAL A 12 -34.72 14.54 -1.45
CA VAL A 12 -35.43 15.63 -0.74
C VAL A 12 -35.02 16.99 -1.28
N ALA A 13 -33.73 17.21 -1.55
CA ALA A 13 -33.27 18.51 -2.11
C ALA A 13 -33.88 18.83 -3.49
N PHE A 14 -34.22 17.80 -4.26
CA PHE A 14 -34.92 17.93 -5.54
C PHE A 14 -36.44 17.80 -5.45
N GLY A 15 -37.00 17.85 -4.24
CA GLY A 15 -38.47 17.81 -4.03
C GLY A 15 -39.10 16.42 -4.19
N ALA A 16 -38.27 15.36 -4.26
CA ALA A 16 -38.75 13.99 -4.29
C ALA A 16 -38.87 13.41 -2.85
N ARG A 17 -39.69 12.39 -2.69
CA ARG A 17 -39.84 11.69 -1.41
C ARG A 17 -38.54 10.89 -1.12
N ALA A 18 -38.00 11.03 0.09
CA ALA A 18 -36.92 10.18 0.53
C ALA A 18 -37.35 8.70 0.53
N PRO A 19 -36.46 7.77 0.12
CA PRO A 19 -36.76 6.35 0.25
C PRO A 19 -36.97 5.99 1.73
N GLU A 20 -37.90 5.09 1.97
CA GLU A 20 -38.08 4.53 3.33
C GLU A 20 -36.88 3.67 3.69
N HIS A 21 -36.24 4.00 4.80
CA HIS A 21 -35.16 3.19 5.33
C HIS A 21 -35.72 2.12 6.27
N ALA A 22 -35.22 0.89 6.12
CA ALA A 22 -35.48 -0.12 7.12
C ALA A 22 -34.83 0.29 8.46
N GLU A 23 -35.55 0.08 9.54
CA GLU A 23 -34.95 0.25 10.88
C GLU A 23 -33.77 -0.70 11.05
N ILE A 24 -32.59 -0.14 11.34
CA ILE A 24 -31.40 -0.92 11.64
C ILE A 24 -31.49 -1.34 13.12
N ARG A 25 -31.29 -2.61 13.37
CA ARG A 25 -31.24 -3.12 14.75
C ARG A 25 -29.96 -2.62 15.41
N ASP A 26 -30.09 -1.98 16.58
CA ASP A 26 -28.97 -1.43 17.37
C ASP A 26 -28.09 -2.54 18.01
N ASP A 27 -28.56 -3.79 17.98
CA ASP A 27 -27.87 -4.95 18.57
C ASP A 27 -26.92 -5.69 17.61
N LEU A 28 -26.64 -5.11 16.45
CA LEU A 28 -25.71 -5.71 15.49
C LEU A 28 -24.27 -5.68 16.04
N PRO A 29 -23.54 -6.83 15.97
CA PRO A 29 -22.16 -6.85 16.42
C PRO A 29 -21.29 -5.95 15.55
N GLY A 30 -20.41 -5.19 16.19
CA GLY A 30 -19.42 -4.37 15.50
C GLY A 30 -18.53 -5.21 14.57
N ARG A 31 -18.26 -4.72 13.38
CA ARG A 31 -17.38 -5.36 12.39
C ARG A 31 -16.22 -4.41 12.06
N PRO A 32 -15.17 -4.36 12.89
CA PRO A 32 -14.02 -3.52 12.61
C PRO A 32 -13.38 -3.95 11.28
N PRO A 33 -12.86 -3.01 10.49
CA PRO A 33 -12.19 -3.35 9.24
C PRO A 33 -10.96 -4.21 9.53
N ALA A 34 -10.74 -5.22 8.69
CA ALA A 34 -9.59 -6.11 8.79
C ALA A 34 -9.18 -6.61 7.41
N LEU A 35 -7.91 -6.94 7.24
CA LEU A 35 -7.46 -7.66 6.06
C LEU A 35 -8.18 -9.01 5.94
N CYS A 36 -8.53 -9.41 4.74
CA CYS A 36 -9.25 -10.65 4.46
C CYS A 36 -8.56 -11.88 5.07
N PRO A 37 -9.32 -12.92 5.46
CA PRO A 37 -8.73 -14.22 5.77
C PRO A 37 -7.89 -14.73 4.61
N GLY A 38 -6.66 -15.18 4.88
CA GLY A 38 -5.73 -15.66 3.84
C GLY A 38 -5.08 -14.58 2.98
N CYS A 39 -5.30 -13.31 3.25
CA CYS A 39 -4.63 -12.23 2.51
C CYS A 39 -3.10 -12.34 2.64
N PRO A 40 -2.36 -12.44 1.51
CA PRO A 40 -0.90 -12.59 1.52
C PRO A 40 -0.18 -11.39 2.15
N HIS A 41 -0.72 -10.21 2.04
CA HIS A 41 -0.17 -8.98 2.62
C HIS A 41 -0.03 -9.05 4.16
N ARG A 42 -0.86 -9.86 4.84
CA ARG A 42 -0.73 -10.08 6.29
C ARG A 42 0.63 -10.65 6.67
N LEU A 43 1.21 -11.49 5.81
CA LEU A 43 2.50 -12.12 6.07
C LEU A 43 3.65 -11.13 5.95
N VAL A 44 3.57 -10.20 5.00
CA VAL A 44 4.54 -9.09 4.88
C VAL A 44 4.51 -8.23 6.15
N PHE A 45 3.34 -7.75 6.56
CA PHE A 45 3.22 -6.94 7.78
C PHE A 45 3.66 -7.68 9.05
N ARG A 46 3.40 -8.98 9.13
CA ARG A 46 3.91 -9.80 10.25
C ARG A 46 5.44 -9.77 10.31
N GLU A 47 6.14 -9.89 9.19
CA GLU A 47 7.59 -9.84 9.19
C GLU A 47 8.11 -8.43 9.45
N LEU A 48 7.48 -7.37 8.92
CA LEU A 48 7.82 -5.97 9.23
C LEU A 48 7.67 -5.67 10.73
N SER A 49 6.57 -6.10 11.35
CA SER A 49 6.36 -5.99 12.80
C SER A 49 7.45 -6.72 13.60
N ARG A 50 7.86 -7.93 13.17
CA ARG A 50 8.96 -8.68 13.81
C ARG A 50 10.31 -7.99 13.69
N MET A 51 10.57 -7.34 12.57
CA MET A 51 11.79 -6.55 12.36
C MET A 51 11.77 -5.25 13.18
N LYS A 52 10.59 -4.87 13.69
CA LYS A 52 10.35 -3.56 14.33
C LYS A 52 10.77 -2.42 13.39
N ALA A 53 10.53 -2.58 12.10
CA ALA A 53 10.81 -1.55 11.10
C ALA A 53 9.99 -0.28 11.38
N ILE A 54 10.52 0.87 10.95
CA ILE A 54 9.75 2.11 10.84
C ILE A 54 9.01 2.02 9.50
N VAL A 55 7.68 1.88 9.54
CA VAL A 55 6.88 1.65 8.34
C VAL A 55 6.11 2.88 7.95
N THR A 56 6.45 3.44 6.79
CA THR A 56 5.66 4.49 6.14
C THR A 56 4.65 3.85 5.20
N GLY A 57 3.39 4.00 5.54
CA GLY A 57 2.29 3.40 4.81
C GLY A 57 1.64 4.33 3.81
N ASP A 58 0.79 3.75 3.03
CA ASP A 58 0.00 4.38 1.99
C ASP A 58 -1.48 3.99 2.11
N ILE A 59 -2.35 4.46 1.22
CA ILE A 59 -3.79 4.23 1.28
C ILE A 59 -4.20 3.06 0.38
N GLY A 60 -4.82 2.06 0.99
CA GLY A 60 -5.32 0.85 0.34
C GLY A 60 -5.69 -0.19 1.38
N CYS A 61 -6.01 -1.44 0.98
CA CYS A 61 -6.26 -2.53 1.94
C CYS A 61 -5.10 -2.69 2.94
N TYR A 62 -3.90 -2.46 2.50
CA TYR A 62 -2.69 -2.55 3.32
C TYR A 62 -2.59 -1.47 4.41
N THR A 63 -3.34 -0.36 4.35
CA THR A 63 -3.48 0.57 5.48
C THR A 63 -3.97 -0.13 6.74
N LEU A 64 -4.74 -1.22 6.59
CA LEU A 64 -5.20 -2.06 7.69
C LEU A 64 -4.06 -2.80 8.41
N GLY A 65 -2.84 -2.78 7.87
CA GLY A 65 -1.64 -3.22 8.57
C GLY A 65 -1.30 -2.39 9.82
N ALA A 66 -1.84 -1.17 9.92
CA ALA A 66 -1.75 -0.34 11.13
C ALA A 66 -2.54 -0.90 12.31
N LEU A 67 -3.59 -1.69 12.05
CA LEU A 67 -4.49 -2.19 13.08
C LEU A 67 -3.97 -3.48 13.73
N ALA A 68 -4.41 -3.70 14.96
CA ALA A 68 -4.18 -4.98 15.65
C ALA A 68 -4.80 -6.16 14.87
N PRO A 69 -4.17 -7.33 14.86
CA PRO A 69 -2.97 -7.72 15.60
C PRO A 69 -1.64 -7.43 14.91
N LEU A 70 -1.64 -6.81 13.73
CA LEU A 70 -0.43 -6.55 12.95
C LEU A 70 0.38 -5.38 13.52
N SER A 71 -0.29 -4.25 13.74
CA SER A 71 0.31 -3.02 14.31
C SER A 71 1.69 -2.69 13.71
N ALA A 72 1.77 -2.76 12.38
CA ALA A 72 3.03 -2.74 11.64
C ALA A 72 3.11 -1.56 10.67
N MET A 73 2.51 -0.42 11.01
CA MET A 73 2.56 0.80 10.23
C MET A 73 2.59 1.99 11.19
N ASP A 74 3.57 2.87 11.03
CA ASP A 74 3.80 4.00 11.90
C ASP A 74 3.19 5.30 11.36
N THR A 75 3.14 5.45 10.05
CA THR A 75 2.59 6.65 9.40
C THR A 75 1.76 6.30 8.17
N CYS A 76 0.74 7.12 7.90
CA CYS A 76 -0.06 7.07 6.68
C CYS A 76 -0.65 8.46 6.44
N VAL A 77 -0.35 9.09 5.32
CA VAL A 77 -0.78 10.47 5.00
C VAL A 77 -1.78 10.48 3.85
N ASP A 78 -1.33 10.14 2.64
CA ASP A 78 -2.16 10.09 1.44
C ASP A 78 -1.67 9.03 0.44
N MET A 79 -2.39 8.90 -0.68
CA MET A 79 -2.05 7.95 -1.74
C MET A 79 -0.78 8.40 -2.47
N GLY A 80 0.28 7.57 -2.39
CA GLY A 80 1.58 7.81 -3.03
C GLY A 80 2.64 8.42 -2.14
N ALA A 81 2.30 8.83 -0.90
CA ALA A 81 3.23 9.51 -0.01
C ALA A 81 4.24 8.57 0.66
N SER A 82 3.96 7.27 0.77
CA SER A 82 4.78 6.34 1.57
C SER A 82 6.27 6.36 1.20
N ILE A 83 6.60 6.35 -0.08
CA ILE A 83 7.99 6.34 -0.56
C ILE A 83 8.68 7.67 -0.26
N SER A 84 8.04 8.81 -0.52
CA SER A 84 8.60 10.12 -0.19
C SER A 84 8.80 10.31 1.31
N MET A 85 7.86 9.80 2.12
CA MET A 85 7.98 9.83 3.58
C MET A 85 9.14 8.97 4.06
N SER A 86 9.30 7.76 3.51
CA SER A 86 10.44 6.87 3.81
C SER A 86 11.76 7.58 3.53
N HIS A 87 11.89 8.21 2.37
CA HIS A 87 13.07 8.99 2.02
C HIS A 87 13.31 10.14 3.01
N GLY A 88 12.25 10.85 3.43
CA GLY A 88 12.34 11.90 4.44
C GLY A 88 12.80 11.38 5.81
N PHE A 89 12.31 10.20 6.24
CA PHE A 89 12.76 9.56 7.46
C PHE A 89 14.23 9.15 7.39
N GLU A 90 14.68 8.55 6.29
CA GLU A 90 16.08 8.19 6.08
C GLU A 90 17.00 9.42 6.19
N LEU A 91 16.64 10.53 5.54
CA LEU A 91 17.39 11.79 5.65
C LEU A 91 17.39 12.35 7.09
N GLY A 92 16.26 12.30 7.78
CA GLY A 92 16.12 12.81 9.15
C GLY A 92 16.84 11.96 10.20
N LEU A 93 17.06 10.68 9.91
CA LEU A 93 17.73 9.72 10.79
C LEU A 93 19.21 9.53 10.44
N GLN A 94 19.68 10.12 9.36
CA GLN A 94 21.05 9.98 8.87
C GLN A 94 22.08 10.26 9.98
N GLY A 95 23.06 9.37 10.11
CA GLY A 95 24.11 9.47 11.14
C GLY A 95 23.66 9.01 12.53
N ARG A 96 22.45 8.46 12.67
CA ARG A 96 21.94 7.88 13.93
C ARG A 96 21.72 6.39 13.75
N GLU A 97 21.91 5.59 14.80
CA GLU A 97 21.46 4.20 14.80
C GLU A 97 19.93 4.16 14.83
N HIS A 98 19.33 3.54 13.84
CA HIS A 98 17.88 3.40 13.75
C HIS A 98 17.46 2.02 13.18
N LYS A 99 16.19 1.75 13.28
CA LYS A 99 15.54 0.58 12.66
C LYS A 99 15.43 0.79 11.15
N PRO A 100 15.35 -0.28 10.35
CA PRO A 100 15.10 -0.14 8.92
C PRO A 100 13.83 0.68 8.65
N VAL A 101 13.92 1.63 7.73
CA VAL A 101 12.76 2.38 7.24
C VAL A 101 12.21 1.68 6.00
N VAL A 102 10.91 1.42 6.01
CA VAL A 102 10.24 0.64 4.95
C VAL A 102 9.00 1.38 4.47
N ALA A 103 8.98 1.76 3.20
CA ALA A 103 7.77 2.21 2.55
C ALA A 103 6.92 1.01 2.13
N VAL A 104 5.61 1.07 2.37
CA VAL A 104 4.65 0.06 1.89
C VAL A 104 3.62 0.73 1.02
N ILE A 105 3.48 0.25 -0.22
CA ILE A 105 2.57 0.79 -1.24
C ILE A 105 1.93 -0.35 -2.03
N GLY A 106 0.68 -0.19 -2.46
CA GLY A 106 0.02 -1.15 -3.33
C GLY A 106 0.36 -0.92 -4.80
N ASP A 107 0.17 -1.95 -5.62
CA ASP A 107 0.42 -1.95 -7.06
C ASP A 107 -0.31 -0.83 -7.81
N SER A 108 -1.59 -0.65 -7.54
CA SER A 108 -2.42 0.40 -8.12
C SER A 108 -1.90 1.80 -7.74
N THR A 109 -1.67 2.04 -6.45
CA THR A 109 -1.16 3.32 -5.96
C THR A 109 0.25 3.59 -6.47
N PHE A 110 1.10 2.59 -6.56
CA PHE A 110 2.42 2.72 -7.16
C PHE A 110 2.31 3.17 -8.62
N ALA A 111 1.46 2.51 -9.42
CA ALA A 111 1.30 2.83 -10.84
C ALA A 111 0.79 4.25 -11.10
N HIS A 112 -0.06 4.82 -10.23
CA HIS A 112 -0.62 6.16 -10.47
C HIS A 112 0.14 7.29 -9.77
N SER A 113 0.82 7.06 -8.62
CA SER A 113 1.50 8.13 -7.89
C SER A 113 2.84 7.75 -7.24
N GLY A 114 3.11 6.46 -7.02
CA GLY A 114 4.35 6.00 -6.42
C GLY A 114 5.58 6.12 -7.32
N ILE A 115 5.40 6.09 -8.64
CA ILE A 115 6.47 6.18 -9.64
C ILE A 115 7.29 7.47 -9.46
N THR A 116 6.62 8.61 -9.30
CA THR A 116 7.27 9.91 -9.13
C THR A 116 8.07 9.99 -7.83
N SER A 117 7.53 9.43 -6.76
CA SER A 117 8.21 9.35 -5.47
C SER A 117 9.45 8.46 -5.53
N LEU A 118 9.36 7.31 -6.21
CA LEU A 118 10.50 6.41 -6.40
C LEU A 118 11.59 7.06 -7.26
N LEU A 119 11.22 7.69 -8.38
CA LEU A 119 12.15 8.42 -9.24
C LEU A 119 12.88 9.53 -8.46
N ASN A 120 12.16 10.29 -7.64
CA ASN A 120 12.77 11.32 -6.79
C ASN A 120 13.75 10.72 -5.78
N THR A 121 13.41 9.59 -5.16
CA THR A 121 14.31 8.91 -4.21
C THR A 121 15.58 8.42 -4.90
N VAL A 122 15.47 7.79 -6.06
CA VAL A 122 16.63 7.36 -6.87
C VAL A 122 17.49 8.55 -7.29
N TYR A 123 16.87 9.60 -7.84
CA TYR A 123 17.58 10.80 -8.28
C TYR A 123 18.40 11.46 -7.18
N ASN A 124 17.88 11.47 -5.95
CA ASN A 124 18.54 12.03 -4.78
C ASN A 124 19.42 11.01 -4.01
N ARG A 125 19.70 9.84 -4.61
CA ARG A 125 20.51 8.78 -4.00
C ARG A 125 19.98 8.37 -2.61
N GLY A 126 18.66 8.28 -2.49
CA GLY A 126 18.02 7.83 -1.28
C GLY A 126 18.26 6.34 -1.04
N ALA A 127 18.23 5.97 0.23
CA ALA A 127 18.34 4.59 0.69
C ALA A 127 16.99 4.09 1.26
N GLY A 128 16.99 2.89 1.82
CA GLY A 128 15.84 2.29 2.48
C GLY A 128 15.16 1.20 1.66
N ILE A 129 13.98 0.79 2.11
CA ILE A 129 13.27 -0.35 1.54
C ILE A 129 11.89 0.08 1.05
N VAL A 130 11.54 -0.29 -0.18
CA VAL A 130 10.18 -0.12 -0.71
C VAL A 130 9.55 -1.49 -0.94
N CYS A 131 8.42 -1.76 -0.28
CA CYS A 131 7.61 -2.96 -0.47
C CYS A 131 6.39 -2.62 -1.33
N ILE A 132 6.36 -3.08 -2.58
CA ILE A 132 5.20 -2.98 -3.46
C ILE A 132 4.34 -4.23 -3.24
N LEU A 133 3.11 -4.05 -2.76
CA LEU A 133 2.16 -5.14 -2.53
C LEU A 133 1.28 -5.32 -3.76
N ASP A 134 1.60 -6.31 -4.58
CA ASP A 134 0.94 -6.58 -5.86
C ASP A 134 -0.14 -7.67 -5.72
N ASN A 135 -1.39 -7.23 -5.68
CA ASN A 135 -2.55 -8.12 -5.78
C ASN A 135 -3.28 -7.98 -7.14
N ARG A 136 -2.72 -7.23 -8.07
CA ARG A 136 -3.24 -6.97 -9.42
C ARG A 136 -4.64 -6.37 -9.46
N THR A 137 -5.08 -5.70 -8.39
CA THR A 137 -6.41 -5.09 -8.35
C THR A 137 -6.47 -3.93 -7.36
N THR A 138 -7.32 -2.96 -7.63
CA THR A 138 -7.67 -1.90 -6.67
C THR A 138 -8.78 -2.41 -5.76
N ALA A 139 -8.39 -3.25 -4.78
CA ALA A 139 -9.33 -4.09 -4.04
C ALA A 139 -10.24 -3.32 -3.07
N MET A 140 -9.71 -2.33 -2.34
CA MET A 140 -10.43 -1.63 -1.26
C MET A 140 -11.72 -0.97 -1.73
N THR A 141 -11.75 -0.45 -2.95
CA THR A 141 -12.89 0.30 -3.50
C THR A 141 -13.83 -0.54 -4.38
N GLY A 142 -13.57 -1.84 -4.51
CA GLY A 142 -14.45 -2.76 -5.23
C GLY A 142 -13.79 -3.55 -6.35
N HIS A 143 -12.51 -3.85 -6.24
CA HIS A 143 -11.75 -4.68 -7.18
C HIS A 143 -11.69 -4.12 -8.61
N GLN A 144 -11.52 -2.79 -8.73
CA GLN A 144 -11.34 -2.17 -10.04
C GLN A 144 -10.03 -2.64 -10.70
N GLY A 145 -10.05 -2.67 -12.04
CA GLY A 145 -8.86 -2.88 -12.85
C GLY A 145 -7.86 -1.71 -12.67
N ASN A 146 -6.58 -2.02 -12.85
CA ASN A 146 -5.49 -1.05 -12.85
C ASN A 146 -4.46 -1.45 -13.92
N PRO A 147 -3.46 -0.61 -14.23
CA PRO A 147 -2.50 -0.92 -15.30
C PRO A 147 -1.72 -2.23 -15.12
N VAL A 148 -1.61 -2.74 -13.88
CA VAL A 148 -0.85 -3.96 -13.59
C VAL A 148 -1.59 -5.23 -14.04
N ASN A 149 -2.93 -5.22 -14.05
CA ASN A 149 -3.71 -6.40 -14.46
C ASN A 149 -4.00 -6.49 -15.97
N GLY A 150 -3.68 -5.46 -16.73
CA GLY A 150 -3.87 -5.46 -18.18
C GLY A 150 -5.33 -5.45 -18.63
N ILE A 151 -6.26 -4.97 -17.79
CA ILE A 151 -7.68 -4.83 -18.13
C ILE A 151 -8.07 -3.36 -18.14
N THR A 152 -8.59 -2.87 -19.27
CA THR A 152 -9.04 -1.49 -19.40
C THR A 152 -10.34 -1.23 -18.63
N LEU A 153 -10.69 0.05 -18.48
CA LEU A 153 -11.95 0.48 -17.87
C LEU A 153 -13.21 -0.08 -18.58
N GLN A 154 -13.10 -0.37 -19.88
CA GLN A 154 -14.17 -1.00 -20.69
C GLN A 154 -14.10 -2.53 -20.67
N HIS A 155 -13.36 -3.14 -19.73
CA HIS A 155 -13.17 -4.59 -19.61
C HIS A 155 -12.57 -5.26 -20.86
N ARG A 156 -11.68 -4.55 -21.57
CA ARG A 156 -10.93 -5.08 -22.71
C ARG A 156 -9.51 -5.44 -22.28
N GLU A 157 -8.97 -6.49 -22.85
CA GLU A 157 -7.56 -6.84 -22.68
C GLU A 157 -6.64 -5.72 -23.19
N SER A 158 -5.58 -5.49 -22.47
CA SER A 158 -4.54 -4.51 -22.75
C SER A 158 -3.18 -5.03 -22.28
N ARG A 159 -2.13 -4.25 -22.52
CA ARG A 159 -0.79 -4.60 -22.02
C ARG A 159 -0.74 -4.48 -20.50
N GLU A 160 -0.27 -5.51 -19.83
CA GLU A 160 0.07 -5.48 -18.41
C GLU A 160 1.32 -4.62 -18.17
N LEU A 161 1.32 -3.87 -17.07
CA LEU A 161 2.50 -3.14 -16.62
C LEU A 161 3.51 -4.11 -16.01
N ASP A 162 4.70 -4.16 -16.58
CA ASP A 162 5.84 -4.88 -15.99
C ASP A 162 6.41 -4.06 -14.81
N LEU A 163 5.93 -4.32 -13.59
CA LEU A 163 6.39 -3.64 -12.38
C LEU A 163 7.89 -3.79 -12.16
N PRO A 164 8.50 -5.00 -12.21
CA PRO A 164 9.93 -5.15 -12.05
C PRO A 164 10.74 -4.42 -13.11
N GLY A 165 10.30 -4.47 -14.37
CA GLY A 165 10.93 -3.75 -15.47
C GLY A 165 10.85 -2.24 -15.30
N LEU A 166 9.70 -1.73 -14.88
CA LEU A 166 9.52 -0.31 -14.60
C LEU A 166 10.42 0.16 -13.45
N VAL A 167 10.47 -0.57 -12.34
CA VAL A 167 11.30 -0.22 -11.17
C VAL A 167 12.78 -0.16 -11.56
N ARG A 168 13.25 -1.13 -12.34
CA ARG A 168 14.64 -1.10 -12.87
C ARG A 168 14.87 0.06 -13.84
N ALA A 169 13.89 0.36 -14.69
CA ALA A 169 13.98 1.49 -15.62
C ALA A 169 14.05 2.85 -14.91
N LEU A 170 13.51 2.95 -13.68
CA LEU A 170 13.65 4.13 -12.82
C LEU A 170 15.03 4.23 -12.16
N GLY A 171 15.90 3.22 -12.31
CA GLY A 171 17.27 3.23 -11.81
C GLY A 171 17.50 2.47 -10.50
N VAL A 172 16.54 1.66 -10.04
CA VAL A 172 16.74 0.78 -8.88
C VAL A 172 17.49 -0.46 -9.32
N GLU A 173 18.63 -0.75 -8.69
CA GLU A 173 19.46 -1.93 -8.99
C GLU A 173 19.00 -3.15 -8.19
N ASP A 174 18.70 -2.99 -6.90
CA ASP A 174 18.26 -4.09 -6.03
C ASP A 174 16.73 -4.24 -6.09
N VAL A 175 16.27 -5.14 -6.98
CA VAL A 175 14.85 -5.44 -7.20
C VAL A 175 14.59 -6.92 -7.03
N ALA A 176 13.80 -7.29 -6.03
CA ALA A 176 13.36 -8.66 -5.77
C ALA A 176 11.86 -8.83 -6.03
N VAL A 177 11.45 -9.98 -6.56
CA VAL A 177 10.04 -10.39 -6.65
C VAL A 177 9.88 -11.64 -5.79
N VAL A 178 8.99 -11.59 -4.82
CA VAL A 178 8.86 -12.63 -3.79
C VAL A 178 7.38 -12.99 -3.59
N ASN A 179 7.08 -14.28 -3.60
CA ASN A 179 5.77 -14.74 -3.18
C ASN A 179 5.63 -14.59 -1.65
N PRO A 180 4.75 -13.71 -1.15
CA PRO A 180 4.62 -13.46 0.29
C PRO A 180 4.10 -14.67 1.08
N MET A 181 3.50 -15.67 0.42
CA MET A 181 3.12 -16.93 1.06
C MET A 181 4.32 -17.82 1.39
N ASP A 182 5.48 -17.61 0.77
CA ASP A 182 6.75 -18.19 1.20
C ASP A 182 7.39 -17.31 2.28
N LEU A 183 7.09 -17.61 3.53
CA LEU A 183 7.61 -16.86 4.68
C LEU A 183 9.13 -16.91 4.79
N LYS A 184 9.77 -17.98 4.31
CA LYS A 184 11.23 -18.08 4.35
C LYS A 184 11.86 -17.13 3.33
N ALA A 185 11.33 -17.10 2.11
CA ALA A 185 11.78 -16.19 1.07
C ALA A 185 11.47 -14.72 1.44
N THR A 186 10.25 -14.43 1.95
CA THR A 186 9.85 -13.09 2.42
C THR A 186 10.81 -12.56 3.48
N ARG A 187 11.11 -13.38 4.49
CA ARG A 187 12.06 -13.00 5.55
C ARG A 187 13.47 -12.80 5.03
N ALA A 188 13.93 -13.67 4.13
CA ALA A 188 15.26 -13.57 3.55
C ALA A 188 15.42 -12.29 2.72
N ALA A 189 14.44 -11.94 1.90
CA ALA A 189 14.44 -10.72 1.09
C ALA A 189 14.45 -9.46 1.96
N LEU A 190 13.55 -9.36 2.95
CA LEU A 190 13.50 -8.22 3.86
C LEU A 190 14.79 -8.08 4.68
N LYS A 191 15.39 -9.21 5.11
CA LYS A 191 16.66 -9.18 5.83
C LYS A 191 17.82 -8.74 4.93
N ALA A 192 17.87 -9.20 3.69
CA ALA A 192 18.91 -8.80 2.74
C ALA A 192 18.82 -7.30 2.44
N ALA A 193 17.61 -6.79 2.15
CA ALA A 193 17.39 -5.37 1.93
C ALA A 193 17.78 -4.51 3.17
N ALA A 194 17.46 -4.98 4.38
CA ALA A 194 17.84 -4.28 5.60
C ALA A 194 19.36 -4.29 5.88
N GLN A 195 20.11 -5.20 5.28
CA GLN A 195 21.58 -5.23 5.36
C GLN A 195 22.24 -4.32 4.32
N ASN A 196 21.52 -3.94 3.27
CA ASN A 196 21.95 -3.02 2.22
C ASN A 196 21.53 -1.58 2.55
N ALA A 197 21.95 -1.10 3.72
CA ALA A 197 21.42 0.13 4.32
C ALA A 197 21.79 1.41 3.54
N ASP A 198 22.79 1.36 2.66
CA ASP A 198 23.28 2.53 1.91
C ASP A 198 22.63 2.66 0.51
N GLU A 199 21.79 1.70 0.12
CA GLU A 199 21.14 1.66 -1.19
C GLU A 199 19.63 1.49 -1.07
N LEU A 200 18.94 1.82 -2.14
CA LEU A 200 17.49 1.63 -2.24
C LEU A 200 17.17 0.23 -2.74
N SER A 201 16.48 -0.54 -1.91
CA SER A 201 15.98 -1.87 -2.26
C SER A 201 14.47 -1.83 -2.53
N VAL A 202 14.00 -2.46 -3.61
CA VAL A 202 12.57 -2.62 -3.90
C VAL A 202 12.19 -4.10 -3.90
N ILE A 203 11.21 -4.46 -3.09
CA ILE A 203 10.67 -5.82 -3.03
C ILE A 203 9.21 -5.80 -3.49
N ILE A 204 8.89 -6.58 -4.50
CA ILE A 204 7.53 -6.75 -5.03
C ILE A 204 6.99 -8.07 -4.47
N PHE A 205 5.87 -8.00 -3.75
CA PHE A 205 5.22 -9.12 -3.06
C PHE A 205 3.90 -9.50 -3.71
#